data_eb540e5d1d8edabc35823412d065de88
#
_entry.id   eb540e5d1d8edabc35823412d065de88
#
_cell.length_a   1.000
_cell.length_b   1.000
_cell.length_c   1.000
_cell.angle_alpha   90.00
_cell.angle_beta   90.00
_cell.angle_gamma   90.00
#
_symmetry.space_group_name_H-M   'P 1'
#
loop_
_entity.id
_entity.type
_entity.pdbx_description
1 polymer ?
#
loop_
_entity_poly.entity_id
_entity_poly.type
_entity_poly.pdbx_seq_one_letter_code
_entity_poly.pdbx_strand_id
1 'polypeptide(L)'
;MHRFWRTVTFGYALLSVFHLVCFVEQASAEHSDPLITLNVSSRLAHYDSKNLVSSTFKVQSSEALYPLLTRLTIDFQRFQPKVHIDVKKGSSKAVADFLQPPLNRTGKIRMMDDRASSFQLLATTHQLSEGEVREFVAQHGYEPTIVPVAVDAVALYVHKDNPLVGLTLDQVDALFSSTRKRGATAAISQWGQLGLANGWKEAAIQLYGRDRQSEARATMQEHALGGGDFNGNVQEHAGAASVALTIDRTPIGIGYSGLGLHTSNVRAVPIAVRAGMPFVLPTPETVADQTYPLRQVLHLYIDKLPRTSLPDAVKEFLAFLLSHEGEATILKVGLFPLSPTQAELRAMALDVSTGHAPSRNPPNVQ
;
A
#
# COMPACT_ATOMS: atom_id res chain seq x y z
N MET A 1 14.90 -1.76 93.85
CA MET A 1 13.99 -1.36 94.93
C MET A 1 12.87 -0.55 94.37
N HIS A 2 11.62 -1.09 94.59
CA HIS A 2 10.32 -0.44 94.72
C HIS A 2 9.84 0.53 93.60
N ARG A 3 8.84 0.14 92.79
CA ARG A 3 7.37 0.33 92.97
C ARG A 3 6.99 1.85 92.90
N PHE A 4 6.09 2.26 92.02
CA PHE A 4 4.65 2.14 92.16
C PHE A 4 3.89 2.67 90.90
N TRP A 5 2.86 2.02 90.54
CA TRP A 5 1.75 2.33 89.67
C TRP A 5 1.11 3.71 89.89
N ARG A 6 0.59 4.31 88.84
CA ARG A 6 -0.83 4.72 88.85
C ARG A 6 -1.33 5.09 87.46
N THR A 7 -2.31 4.36 87.01
CA THR A 7 -3.31 4.64 86.01
C THR A 7 -4.12 5.89 86.29
N VAL A 8 -4.41 6.71 85.30
CA VAL A 8 -5.62 7.54 85.22
C VAL A 8 -6.07 7.58 83.80
N THR A 9 -7.26 7.00 83.56
CA THR A 9 -8.14 7.15 82.41
C THR A 9 -8.83 8.50 82.48
N PHE A 10 -9.15 9.05 81.33
CA PHE A 10 -10.34 9.76 80.83
C PHE A 10 -10.01 10.88 79.87
N GLY A 11 -10.68 10.83 78.74
CA GLY A 11 -11.20 11.97 78.05
C GLY A 11 -11.27 11.82 76.55
N TYR A 12 -12.34 11.30 76.02
CA TYR A 12 -12.72 11.36 74.60
C TYR A 12 -12.85 12.84 74.16
N ALA A 13 -12.18 13.21 73.10
CA ALA A 13 -12.58 14.31 72.20
C ALA A 13 -12.30 13.90 70.79
N LEU A 14 -13.39 13.50 70.08
CA LEU A 14 -13.43 13.39 68.62
C LEU A 14 -13.17 14.76 67.99
N LEU A 15 -12.07 14.90 67.26
CA LEU A 15 -11.89 15.92 66.23
C LEU A 15 -11.68 15.16 64.91
N SER A 16 -12.77 15.02 64.17
CA SER A 16 -12.80 14.58 62.80
C SER A 16 -12.13 15.65 61.93
N VAL A 17 -10.87 15.42 61.55
CA VAL A 17 -10.21 16.13 60.50
C VAL A 17 -10.52 15.40 59.21
N PHE A 18 -11.47 15.93 58.47
CA PHE A 18 -11.74 15.57 57.07
C PHE A 18 -10.50 15.86 56.24
N HIS A 19 -9.65 14.86 56.03
CA HIS A 19 -8.67 14.90 54.93
C HIS A 19 -9.45 14.67 53.63
N LEU A 20 -9.76 15.76 52.98
CA LEU A 20 -10.19 15.78 51.59
C LEU A 20 -8.97 15.36 50.72
N VAL A 21 -8.81 14.06 50.55
CA VAL A 21 -7.89 13.51 49.53
C VAL A 21 -8.51 13.82 48.19
N CYS A 22 -8.13 14.91 47.57
CA CYS A 22 -8.33 15.10 46.12
C CYS A 22 -7.55 13.99 45.41
N PHE A 23 -8.24 12.90 45.08
CA PHE A 23 -7.84 12.04 43.99
C PHE A 23 -7.91 12.90 42.70
N VAL A 24 -6.78 13.48 42.33
CA VAL A 24 -6.56 13.86 40.95
C VAL A 24 -6.41 12.53 40.21
N GLU A 25 -7.51 12.05 39.71
CA GLU A 25 -7.56 11.02 38.66
C GLU A 25 -6.84 11.64 37.46
N GLN A 26 -5.51 11.46 37.40
CA GLN A 26 -4.78 11.61 36.14
C GLN A 26 -5.36 10.53 35.21
N ALA A 27 -6.36 10.94 34.45
CA ALA A 27 -6.71 10.26 33.23
C ALA A 27 -5.44 10.33 32.37
N SER A 28 -4.59 9.30 32.49
CA SER A 28 -3.66 8.91 31.44
C SER A 28 -4.54 8.62 30.24
N ALA A 29 -4.76 9.63 29.39
CA ALA A 29 -5.17 9.38 28.03
C ALA A 29 -4.02 8.53 27.46
N GLU A 30 -4.16 7.22 27.55
CA GLU A 30 -3.49 6.32 26.65
C GLU A 30 -3.83 6.84 25.25
N HIS A 31 -2.92 7.60 24.68
CA HIS A 31 -2.83 7.76 23.25
C HIS A 31 -2.49 6.35 22.72
N SER A 32 -3.49 5.50 22.66
CA SER A 32 -3.49 4.41 21.69
C SER A 32 -3.50 5.13 20.35
N ASP A 33 -2.29 5.32 19.77
CA ASP A 33 -2.17 5.55 18.34
C ASP A 33 -3.11 4.54 17.69
N PRO A 34 -4.04 4.97 16.83
CA PRO A 34 -4.85 4.02 16.11
C PRO A 34 -3.85 3.23 15.27
N LEU A 35 -3.49 2.03 15.75
CA LEU A 35 -2.98 1.00 14.86
C LEU A 35 -3.95 1.08 13.69
N ILE A 36 -3.45 1.45 12.49
CA ILE A 36 -4.26 1.39 11.29
C ILE A 36 -4.60 -0.09 11.15
N THR A 37 -5.66 -0.49 11.81
CA THR A 37 -6.21 -1.83 11.67
C THR A 37 -6.86 -1.80 10.31
N LEU A 38 -6.10 -2.23 9.29
CA LEU A 38 -6.60 -2.41 7.94
C LEU A 38 -7.71 -3.45 8.00
N ASN A 39 -8.94 -2.99 8.10
CA ASN A 39 -10.10 -3.84 8.11
C ASN A 39 -10.59 -4.00 6.68
N VAL A 40 -10.88 -5.25 6.33
CA VAL A 40 -11.57 -5.56 5.07
C VAL A 40 -12.90 -4.81 5.02
N SER A 41 -13.23 -4.25 3.87
CA SER A 41 -14.49 -3.52 3.72
C SER A 41 -15.68 -4.44 3.92
N SER A 42 -16.57 -4.09 4.86
CA SER A 42 -17.84 -4.80 5.07
C SER A 42 -18.82 -4.65 3.90
N ARG A 43 -18.52 -3.80 2.92
CA ARG A 43 -19.35 -3.59 1.72
C ARG A 43 -19.06 -4.61 0.63
N LEU A 44 -17.89 -5.27 0.65
CA LEU A 44 -17.57 -6.28 -0.34
C LEU A 44 -18.29 -7.59 -0.02
N ALA A 45 -18.86 -8.18 -1.06
CA ALA A 45 -19.46 -9.51 -0.95
C ALA A 45 -18.38 -10.57 -0.70
N HIS A 46 -18.74 -11.58 0.04
CA HIS A 46 -17.92 -12.78 0.16
C HIS A 46 -17.85 -13.53 -1.16
N TYR A 47 -16.69 -14.15 -1.42
CA TYR A 47 -16.55 -15.00 -2.60
C TYR A 47 -17.44 -16.24 -2.48
N ASP A 48 -18.31 -16.43 -3.46
CA ASP A 48 -19.23 -17.57 -3.53
C ASP A 48 -18.71 -18.63 -4.49
N SER A 49 -18.24 -19.75 -3.95
CA SER A 49 -17.65 -20.87 -4.71
C SER A 49 -18.67 -21.87 -5.24
N LYS A 50 -19.91 -21.46 -5.54
CA LYS A 50 -20.96 -22.37 -6.04
C LYS A 50 -20.58 -23.10 -7.32
N ASN A 51 -19.79 -22.45 -8.17
CA ASN A 51 -19.34 -23.01 -9.44
C ASN A 51 -17.92 -23.54 -9.30
N LEU A 52 -17.77 -24.82 -9.02
CA LEU A 52 -16.44 -25.45 -9.03
C LEU A 52 -15.96 -25.65 -10.47
N VAL A 53 -14.84 -25.02 -10.80
CA VAL A 53 -14.22 -25.10 -12.12
C VAL A 53 -12.92 -25.91 -12.07
N SER A 54 -12.50 -26.46 -13.20
CA SER A 54 -11.24 -27.17 -13.33
C SER A 54 -10.48 -26.62 -14.52
N SER A 55 -9.31 -26.03 -14.28
CA SER A 55 -8.50 -25.44 -15.34
C SER A 55 -7.09 -25.15 -14.88
N THR A 56 -6.20 -24.96 -15.84
CA THR A 56 -4.84 -24.45 -15.59
C THR A 56 -4.62 -23.22 -16.45
N PHE A 57 -4.16 -22.12 -15.83
CA PHE A 57 -3.75 -20.92 -16.55
C PHE A 57 -2.48 -20.32 -15.97
N LYS A 58 -1.85 -19.40 -16.73
CA LYS A 58 -0.59 -18.78 -16.35
C LYS A 58 -0.79 -17.30 -16.10
N VAL A 59 -0.05 -16.77 -15.09
CA VAL A 59 0.07 -15.35 -14.82
C VAL A 59 1.54 -14.98 -14.86
N GLN A 60 1.91 -14.09 -15.77
CA GLN A 60 3.20 -13.44 -15.77
C GLN A 60 3.18 -12.36 -14.68
N SER A 61 4.22 -12.28 -13.85
CA SER A 61 4.27 -11.34 -12.74
C SER A 61 5.57 -10.56 -12.73
N SER A 62 5.51 -9.27 -12.45
CA SER A 62 6.70 -8.55 -11.98
C SER A 62 7.22 -9.15 -10.69
N GLU A 63 8.50 -8.91 -10.36
CA GLU A 63 9.07 -9.40 -9.09
C GLU A 63 8.30 -8.91 -7.87
N ALA A 64 7.84 -7.68 -7.90
CA ALA A 64 7.09 -7.03 -6.85
C ALA A 64 5.73 -7.66 -6.56
N LEU A 65 5.01 -8.06 -7.61
CA LEU A 65 3.69 -8.65 -7.48
C LEU A 65 3.70 -10.16 -7.26
N TYR A 66 4.85 -10.81 -7.44
CA TYR A 66 4.96 -12.25 -7.28
C TYR A 66 4.51 -12.74 -5.89
N PRO A 67 4.87 -12.10 -4.74
CA PRO A 67 4.38 -12.50 -3.43
C PRO A 67 2.85 -12.38 -3.29
N LEU A 68 2.27 -11.29 -3.78
CA LEU A 68 0.82 -11.09 -3.78
C LEU A 68 0.10 -12.18 -4.59
N LEU A 69 0.52 -12.40 -5.84
CA LEU A 69 -0.11 -13.40 -6.71
C LEU A 69 0.04 -14.82 -6.18
N THR A 70 1.20 -15.14 -5.61
CA THR A 70 1.42 -16.44 -4.97
C THR A 70 0.46 -16.62 -3.80
N ARG A 71 0.28 -15.60 -2.98
CA ARG A 71 -0.65 -15.66 -1.84
C ARG A 71 -2.10 -15.74 -2.30
N LEU A 72 -2.50 -14.92 -3.27
CA LEU A 72 -3.85 -14.98 -3.87
C LEU A 72 -4.14 -16.37 -4.46
N THR A 73 -3.17 -16.97 -5.14
CA THR A 73 -3.32 -18.33 -5.69
C THR A 73 -3.56 -19.35 -4.59
N ILE A 74 -2.78 -19.33 -3.52
CA ILE A 74 -2.93 -20.26 -2.38
C ILE A 74 -4.30 -20.08 -1.70
N ASP A 75 -4.71 -18.84 -1.46
CA ASP A 75 -5.98 -18.56 -0.79
C ASP A 75 -7.18 -18.89 -1.71
N PHE A 76 -7.09 -18.61 -3.02
CA PHE A 76 -8.11 -18.97 -4.02
C PHE A 76 -8.28 -20.49 -4.16
N GLN A 77 -7.20 -21.27 -4.14
CA GLN A 77 -7.27 -22.73 -4.26
C GLN A 77 -8.03 -23.41 -3.11
N ARG A 78 -8.23 -22.73 -1.97
CA ARG A 78 -9.10 -23.24 -0.89
C ARG A 78 -10.56 -23.30 -1.32
N PHE A 79 -10.97 -22.41 -2.21
CA PHE A 79 -12.33 -22.32 -2.75
C PHE A 79 -12.46 -23.07 -4.07
N GLN A 80 -11.39 -23.10 -4.89
CA GLN A 80 -11.36 -23.71 -6.23
C GLN A 80 -10.21 -24.73 -6.34
N PRO A 81 -10.30 -25.88 -5.67
CA PRO A 81 -9.18 -26.81 -5.51
C PRO A 81 -8.69 -27.47 -6.80
N LYS A 82 -9.52 -27.43 -7.87
CA LYS A 82 -9.18 -27.98 -9.19
C LYS A 82 -8.63 -26.95 -10.17
N VAL A 83 -8.46 -25.69 -9.73
CA VAL A 83 -7.81 -24.65 -10.52
C VAL A 83 -6.34 -24.60 -10.18
N HIS A 84 -5.49 -24.69 -11.18
CA HIS A 84 -4.06 -24.53 -11.03
C HIS A 84 -3.60 -23.23 -11.72
N ILE A 85 -3.02 -22.31 -10.94
CA ILE A 85 -2.48 -21.03 -11.44
C ILE A 85 -0.97 -21.11 -11.39
N ASP A 86 -0.33 -21.10 -12.57
CA ASP A 86 1.11 -21.10 -12.72
C ASP A 86 1.63 -19.64 -12.73
N VAL A 87 2.03 -19.14 -11.56
CA VAL A 87 2.57 -17.78 -11.41
C VAL A 87 4.05 -17.79 -11.80
N LYS A 88 4.36 -17.11 -12.91
CA LYS A 88 5.74 -16.95 -13.41
C LYS A 88 6.32 -15.64 -12.89
N LYS A 89 7.37 -15.73 -12.09
CA LYS A 89 8.18 -14.59 -11.70
C LYS A 89 8.98 -14.12 -12.91
N GLY A 90 8.68 -12.93 -13.42
CA GLY A 90 9.36 -12.30 -14.54
C GLY A 90 10.03 -10.99 -14.13
N SER A 91 11.04 -10.61 -14.91
CA SER A 91 11.62 -9.28 -14.92
C SER A 91 10.97 -8.46 -16.05
N SER A 92 11.67 -7.45 -16.58
CA SER A 92 11.28 -6.72 -17.81
C SER A 92 10.86 -7.62 -18.99
N LYS A 93 11.29 -8.88 -18.99
CA LYS A 93 10.87 -9.88 -19.97
C LYS A 93 9.37 -10.25 -19.87
N ALA A 94 8.76 -10.15 -18.69
CA ALA A 94 7.33 -10.48 -18.53
C ALA A 94 6.43 -9.57 -19.39
N VAL A 95 6.75 -8.27 -19.44
CA VAL A 95 6.06 -7.31 -20.32
C VAL A 95 6.32 -7.66 -21.78
N ALA A 96 7.58 -7.84 -22.18
CA ALA A 96 7.92 -8.19 -23.55
C ALA A 96 7.24 -9.50 -24.02
N ASP A 97 7.18 -10.52 -23.17
CA ASP A 97 6.49 -11.77 -23.47
C ASP A 97 4.96 -11.58 -23.64
N PHE A 98 4.36 -10.69 -22.83
CA PHE A 98 2.93 -10.36 -22.93
C PHE A 98 2.57 -9.59 -24.18
N LEU A 99 3.45 -8.73 -24.67
CA LEU A 99 3.24 -7.95 -25.90
C LEU A 99 3.24 -8.84 -27.16
N GLN A 100 3.86 -10.01 -27.11
CA GLN A 100 3.92 -10.92 -28.22
C GLN A 100 2.67 -11.82 -28.28
N PRO A 101 2.16 -12.13 -29.52
CA PRO A 101 1.04 -13.02 -29.64
C PRO A 101 1.39 -14.43 -29.16
N PRO A 102 0.45 -15.13 -28.51
CA PRO A 102 0.71 -16.47 -28.01
C PRO A 102 1.04 -17.42 -29.18
N LEU A 103 2.19 -18.07 -29.09
CA LEU A 103 2.64 -19.06 -30.05
C LEU A 103 2.11 -20.46 -29.69
N ASN A 104 1.74 -21.26 -30.70
CA ASN A 104 1.47 -22.67 -30.50
C ASN A 104 2.75 -23.48 -30.26
N ARG A 105 2.62 -24.79 -29.96
CA ARG A 105 3.78 -25.68 -29.75
C ARG A 105 4.75 -25.78 -30.93
N THR A 106 4.32 -25.38 -32.11
CA THR A 106 5.13 -25.39 -33.35
C THR A 106 5.72 -24.00 -33.68
N GLY A 107 5.59 -23.01 -32.77
CA GLY A 107 6.13 -21.66 -32.98
C GLY A 107 5.31 -20.81 -33.96
N LYS A 108 4.12 -21.23 -34.36
CA LYS A 108 3.22 -20.43 -35.21
C LYS A 108 2.24 -19.62 -34.37
N ILE A 109 1.83 -18.45 -34.86
CA ILE A 109 0.78 -17.62 -34.23
C ILE A 109 -0.50 -18.46 -34.16
N ARG A 110 -1.12 -18.54 -32.99
CA ARG A 110 -2.37 -19.30 -32.80
C ARG A 110 -3.50 -18.68 -33.57
N MET A 111 -4.20 -19.51 -34.29
CA MET A 111 -5.46 -19.15 -34.97
C MET A 111 -6.56 -18.87 -33.90
N MET A 112 -7.64 -18.17 -34.31
CA MET A 112 -8.71 -17.73 -33.41
C MET A 112 -9.34 -18.87 -32.55
N ASP A 113 -9.47 -20.07 -33.07
CA ASP A 113 -10.05 -21.22 -32.33
C ASP A 113 -9.19 -21.76 -31.20
N ASP A 114 -7.85 -21.56 -31.29
CA ASP A 114 -6.89 -22.00 -30.26
C ASP A 114 -6.67 -20.96 -29.16
N ARG A 115 -7.11 -19.71 -29.33
CA ARG A 115 -6.87 -18.61 -28.41
C ARG A 115 -7.58 -18.77 -27.06
N ALA A 116 -8.71 -19.48 -27.01
CA ALA A 116 -9.42 -19.76 -25.76
C ALA A 116 -8.58 -20.58 -24.75
N SER A 117 -7.60 -21.36 -25.25
CA SER A 117 -6.69 -22.19 -24.44
C SER A 117 -5.36 -21.51 -24.09
N SER A 118 -5.07 -20.31 -24.61
CA SER A 118 -3.78 -19.60 -24.45
C SER A 118 -3.91 -18.21 -23.84
N PHE A 119 -4.82 -18.07 -22.93
CA PHE A 119 -5.06 -16.83 -22.24
C PHE A 119 -3.80 -16.34 -21.49
N GLN A 120 -3.42 -15.08 -21.72
CA GLN A 120 -2.28 -14.46 -21.05
C GLN A 120 -2.72 -13.41 -20.05
N LEU A 121 -2.13 -13.48 -18.88
CA LEU A 121 -2.30 -12.50 -17.81
C LEU A 121 -0.92 -11.94 -17.45
N LEU A 122 -0.82 -10.62 -17.37
CA LEU A 122 0.36 -9.92 -16.88
C LEU A 122 0.00 -9.09 -15.65
N ALA A 123 0.62 -9.38 -14.53
CA ALA A 123 0.52 -8.56 -13.33
C ALA A 123 1.79 -7.72 -13.16
N THR A 124 1.63 -6.42 -13.11
CA THR A 124 2.76 -5.47 -13.05
C THR A 124 2.41 -4.21 -12.27
N THR A 125 3.41 -3.62 -11.63
CA THR A 125 3.35 -2.28 -11.05
C THR A 125 3.51 -1.21 -12.12
N HIS A 126 4.18 -1.56 -13.22
CA HIS A 126 4.37 -0.67 -14.36
C HIS A 126 3.09 -0.56 -15.17
N GLN A 127 2.58 0.66 -15.34
CA GLN A 127 1.54 0.91 -16.33
C GLN A 127 2.16 0.85 -17.73
N LEU A 128 1.59 0.02 -18.61
CA LEU A 128 2.08 -0.06 -19.97
C LEU A 128 2.08 1.34 -20.61
N SER A 129 3.22 1.71 -21.17
CA SER A 129 3.38 2.96 -21.90
C SER A 129 2.55 2.95 -23.18
N GLU A 130 2.25 4.12 -23.73
CA GLU A 130 1.56 4.21 -25.03
C GLU A 130 2.27 3.42 -26.14
N GLY A 131 3.62 3.35 -26.08
CA GLY A 131 4.42 2.56 -27.02
C GLY A 131 4.12 1.06 -26.91
N GLU A 132 4.12 0.54 -25.67
CA GLU A 132 3.82 -0.87 -25.39
C GLU A 132 2.37 -1.23 -25.72
N VAL A 133 1.42 -0.33 -25.44
CA VAL A 133 0.02 -0.52 -25.85
C VAL A 133 -0.10 -0.57 -27.38
N ARG A 134 0.56 0.35 -28.11
CA ARG A 134 0.58 0.31 -29.58
C ARG A 134 1.22 -0.96 -30.13
N GLU A 135 2.29 -1.44 -29.50
CA GLU A 135 2.93 -2.71 -29.88
C GLU A 135 1.96 -3.88 -29.66
N PHE A 136 1.29 -3.94 -28.50
CA PHE A 136 0.27 -4.96 -28.24
C PHE A 136 -0.84 -4.92 -29.30
N VAL A 137 -1.38 -3.74 -29.61
CA VAL A 137 -2.44 -3.56 -30.63
C VAL A 137 -1.96 -4.00 -32.00
N ALA A 138 -0.73 -3.70 -32.39
CA ALA A 138 -0.15 -4.11 -33.66
C ALA A 138 -0.05 -5.65 -33.79
N GLN A 139 0.21 -6.35 -32.70
CA GLN A 139 0.37 -7.80 -32.64
C GLN A 139 -0.95 -8.54 -32.46
N HIS A 140 -1.91 -7.99 -31.71
CA HIS A 140 -3.13 -8.66 -31.29
C HIS A 140 -4.39 -8.16 -32.04
N GLY A 141 -4.36 -6.93 -32.58
CA GLY A 141 -5.48 -6.29 -33.26
C GLY A 141 -6.51 -5.63 -32.33
N TYR A 142 -6.25 -5.55 -31.02
CA TYR A 142 -7.10 -4.92 -30.00
C TYR A 142 -6.28 -4.50 -28.79
N GLU A 143 -6.82 -3.65 -27.92
CA GLU A 143 -6.17 -3.22 -26.69
C GLU A 143 -6.27 -4.28 -25.58
N PRO A 144 -5.26 -4.41 -24.70
CA PRO A 144 -5.36 -5.29 -23.54
C PRO A 144 -6.41 -4.76 -22.56
N THR A 145 -7.14 -5.67 -21.91
CA THR A 145 -8.04 -5.28 -20.83
C THR A 145 -7.25 -5.01 -19.56
N ILE A 146 -7.43 -3.84 -18.94
CA ILE A 146 -6.71 -3.41 -17.74
C ILE A 146 -7.61 -3.57 -16.53
N VAL A 147 -7.11 -4.27 -15.52
CA VAL A 147 -7.77 -4.45 -14.21
C VAL A 147 -6.83 -3.97 -13.12
N PRO A 148 -7.05 -2.81 -12.51
CA PRO A 148 -6.39 -2.48 -11.26
C PRO A 148 -6.80 -3.49 -10.19
N VAL A 149 -5.84 -3.95 -9.39
CA VAL A 149 -6.06 -5.04 -8.41
C VAL A 149 -5.76 -4.62 -6.98
N ALA A 150 -4.80 -3.72 -6.80
CA ALA A 150 -4.40 -3.21 -5.49
C ALA A 150 -3.65 -1.90 -5.64
N VAL A 151 -3.37 -1.25 -4.54
CA VAL A 151 -2.53 -0.05 -4.49
C VAL A 151 -1.39 -0.30 -3.52
N ASP A 152 -0.18 0.03 -3.93
CA ASP A 152 0.97 0.16 -3.05
C ASP A 152 1.19 1.63 -2.71
N ALA A 153 1.80 1.92 -1.57
CA ALA A 153 2.14 3.28 -1.18
C ALA A 153 3.46 3.33 -0.41
N VAL A 154 4.22 4.37 -0.69
CA VAL A 154 5.44 4.70 0.05
C VAL A 154 5.16 5.87 0.96
N ALA A 155 5.48 5.72 2.24
CA ALA A 155 5.41 6.82 3.20
C ALA A 155 6.80 7.31 3.59
N LEU A 156 6.87 8.61 3.89
CA LEU A 156 8.00 9.19 4.59
C LEU A 156 7.73 9.15 6.09
N TYR A 157 8.76 8.84 6.84
CA TYR A 157 8.70 8.67 8.30
C TYR A 157 9.70 9.55 9.00
N VAL A 158 9.28 10.11 10.13
CA VAL A 158 10.13 10.84 11.09
C VAL A 158 9.87 10.33 12.50
N HIS A 159 10.77 10.63 13.43
CA HIS A 159 10.49 10.41 14.84
C HIS A 159 9.25 11.21 15.29
N LYS A 160 8.46 10.68 16.22
CA LYS A 160 7.23 11.33 16.69
C LYS A 160 7.44 12.76 17.21
N ASP A 161 8.59 13.00 17.85
CA ASP A 161 8.95 14.31 18.43
C ASP A 161 9.49 15.30 17.38
N ASN A 162 9.65 14.89 16.13
CA ASN A 162 10.04 15.81 15.07
C ASN A 162 8.84 16.71 14.72
N PRO A 163 8.97 18.05 14.80
CA PRO A 163 7.85 18.96 14.63
C PRO A 163 7.46 19.23 13.16
N LEU A 164 8.01 18.50 12.20
CA LEU A 164 7.69 18.65 10.77
C LEU A 164 6.21 18.43 10.53
N VAL A 165 5.51 19.41 9.92
CA VAL A 165 4.08 19.34 9.64
C VAL A 165 3.78 18.50 8.39
N GLY A 166 4.60 18.65 7.36
CA GLY A 166 4.46 17.96 6.07
C GLY A 166 5.53 18.38 5.09
N LEU A 167 5.57 17.71 3.93
CA LEU A 167 6.50 18.01 2.85
C LEU A 167 5.77 18.11 1.51
N THR A 168 6.26 18.97 0.63
CA THR A 168 5.86 18.95 -0.77
C THR A 168 6.77 18.00 -1.57
N LEU A 169 6.32 17.51 -2.73
CA LEU A 169 7.14 16.61 -3.55
C LEU A 169 8.45 17.23 -4.01
N ASP A 170 8.50 18.55 -4.24
CA ASP A 170 9.73 19.28 -4.56
C ASP A 170 10.69 19.33 -3.36
N GLN A 171 10.18 19.45 -2.12
CA GLN A 171 11.00 19.33 -0.91
C GLN A 171 11.51 17.90 -0.71
N VAL A 172 10.68 16.89 -0.98
CA VAL A 172 11.10 15.49 -0.93
C VAL A 172 12.21 15.22 -1.95
N ASP A 173 12.06 15.73 -3.17
CA ASP A 173 13.10 15.65 -4.20
C ASP A 173 14.39 16.39 -3.79
N ALA A 174 14.28 17.57 -3.20
CA ALA A 174 15.43 18.32 -2.69
C ALA A 174 16.18 17.62 -1.52
N LEU A 175 15.48 16.78 -0.74
CA LEU A 175 16.06 15.98 0.33
C LEU A 175 16.78 14.74 -0.21
N PHE A 176 16.08 13.95 -1.00
CA PHE A 176 16.48 12.58 -1.36
C PHE A 176 17.17 12.45 -2.71
N SER A 177 17.12 13.50 -3.58
CA SER A 177 17.68 13.46 -4.93
C SER A 177 18.97 14.25 -5.06
N SER A 178 19.88 13.74 -5.89
CA SER A 178 21.05 14.49 -6.36
C SER A 178 20.73 15.36 -7.57
N THR A 179 19.74 14.99 -8.37
CA THR A 179 19.38 15.64 -9.65
C THR A 179 18.31 16.72 -9.53
N ARG A 180 17.46 16.66 -8.49
CA ARG A 180 16.39 17.62 -8.19
C ARG A 180 15.51 17.97 -9.40
N LYS A 181 15.00 16.94 -10.05
CA LYS A 181 14.20 17.09 -11.30
C LYS A 181 12.87 17.81 -11.10
N ARG A 182 12.41 18.00 -9.84
CA ARG A 182 11.21 18.78 -9.51
C ARG A 182 11.46 20.29 -9.38
N GLY A 183 12.67 20.75 -9.68
CA GLY A 183 12.98 22.17 -9.84
C GLY A 183 13.57 22.85 -8.62
N ALA A 184 13.88 22.15 -7.55
CA ALA A 184 14.58 22.75 -6.42
C ALA A 184 16.00 23.19 -6.82
N THR A 185 16.36 24.44 -6.49
CA THR A 185 17.66 25.02 -6.86
C THR A 185 18.81 24.49 -6.01
N ALA A 186 18.53 24.06 -4.78
CA ALA A 186 19.51 23.55 -3.85
C ALA A 186 18.98 22.31 -3.10
N ALA A 187 19.90 21.48 -2.63
CA ALA A 187 19.56 20.38 -1.73
C ALA A 187 19.14 20.90 -0.34
N ILE A 188 18.25 20.17 0.30
CA ILE A 188 17.87 20.38 1.68
C ILE A 188 18.70 19.40 2.54
N SER A 189 19.45 19.92 3.51
CA SER A 189 20.32 19.15 4.39
C SER A 189 20.17 19.45 5.88
N GLN A 190 19.44 20.51 6.19
CA GLN A 190 19.18 20.93 7.58
C GLN A 190 17.68 21.14 7.79
N TRP A 191 17.19 20.83 8.98
CA TRP A 191 15.79 20.96 9.34
C TRP A 191 15.28 22.41 9.30
N GLY A 192 16.17 23.40 9.55
CA GLY A 192 15.84 24.82 9.42
C GLY A 192 15.42 25.25 8.02
N GLN A 193 15.91 24.58 6.96
CA GLN A 193 15.51 24.83 5.58
C GLN A 193 14.06 24.41 5.29
N LEU A 194 13.50 23.57 6.16
CA LEU A 194 12.09 23.16 6.17
C LEU A 194 11.23 23.98 7.14
N GLY A 195 11.77 25.09 7.68
CA GLY A 195 11.05 26.00 8.59
C GLY A 195 11.08 25.59 10.05
N LEU A 196 11.83 24.56 10.44
CA LEU A 196 11.96 24.17 11.83
C LEU A 196 12.86 25.15 12.59
N ALA A 197 12.43 25.52 13.80
CA ALA A 197 13.13 26.51 14.64
C ALA A 197 13.82 25.87 15.86
N ASN A 198 14.39 26.70 16.70
CA ASN A 198 15.04 26.32 17.95
C ASN A 198 16.16 25.27 17.74
N GLY A 199 16.19 24.21 18.54
CA GLY A 199 17.22 23.16 18.46
C GLY A 199 17.24 22.38 17.14
N TRP A 200 16.22 22.53 16.29
CA TRP A 200 16.15 21.90 14.98
C TRP A 200 16.79 22.72 13.87
N LYS A 201 16.94 24.04 14.04
CA LYS A 201 17.36 24.95 12.97
C LYS A 201 18.66 24.53 12.29
N GLU A 202 19.66 24.22 13.05
CA GLU A 202 21.01 23.84 12.57
C GLU A 202 21.20 22.32 12.52
N ALA A 203 20.20 21.54 12.91
CA ALA A 203 20.31 20.09 12.95
C ALA A 203 20.37 19.52 11.51
N ALA A 204 21.40 18.73 11.23
CA ALA A 204 21.56 18.05 9.96
C ALA A 204 20.51 16.94 9.80
N ILE A 205 19.97 16.78 8.61
CA ILE A 205 19.00 15.73 8.29
C ILE A 205 19.75 14.44 7.94
N GLN A 206 19.42 13.33 8.62
CA GLN A 206 19.91 12.01 8.26
C GLN A 206 18.87 11.31 7.40
N LEU A 207 19.32 10.79 6.23
CA LEU A 207 18.45 10.21 5.23
C LEU A 207 18.52 8.69 5.27
N TYR A 208 17.36 8.04 5.35
CA TYR A 208 17.22 6.60 5.36
C TYR A 208 16.26 6.14 4.28
N GLY A 209 16.44 4.93 3.77
CA GLY A 209 15.53 4.40 2.75
C GLY A 209 15.69 2.91 2.54
N ARG A 210 14.87 2.40 1.64
CA ARG A 210 14.94 1.02 1.21
C ARG A 210 16.06 0.85 0.18
N ASP A 211 16.58 -0.35 0.11
CA ASP A 211 17.63 -0.74 -0.84
C ASP A 211 17.17 -0.69 -2.30
N ARG A 212 18.13 -0.86 -3.23
CA ARG A 212 17.92 -0.74 -4.67
C ARG A 212 16.98 -1.77 -5.26
N GLN A 213 16.75 -2.88 -4.57
CA GLN A 213 15.89 -3.96 -5.06
C GLN A 213 14.44 -3.82 -4.59
N SER A 214 14.15 -2.82 -3.73
CA SER A 214 12.81 -2.65 -3.17
C SER A 214 11.91 -1.84 -4.09
N GLU A 215 10.65 -2.24 -4.19
CA GLU A 215 9.60 -1.48 -4.87
C GLU A 215 9.43 -0.07 -4.28
N ALA A 216 9.50 0.05 -2.95
CA ALA A 216 9.40 1.36 -2.31
C ALA A 216 10.46 2.35 -2.81
N ARG A 217 11.66 1.87 -3.17
CA ARG A 217 12.68 2.71 -3.79
C ARG A 217 12.31 3.10 -5.22
N ALA A 218 11.81 2.16 -6.01
CA ALA A 218 11.38 2.44 -7.39
C ALA A 218 10.22 3.44 -7.41
N THR A 219 9.20 3.23 -6.58
CA THR A 219 8.07 4.16 -6.40
C THR A 219 8.53 5.54 -5.94
N MET A 220 9.45 5.61 -4.98
CA MET A 220 10.04 6.85 -4.51
C MET A 220 10.77 7.59 -5.63
N GLN A 221 11.58 6.86 -6.41
CA GLN A 221 12.33 7.42 -7.54
C GLN A 221 11.41 8.00 -8.60
N GLU A 222 10.39 7.28 -9.00
CA GLU A 222 9.46 7.68 -10.05
C GLU A 222 8.52 8.80 -9.57
N HIS A 223 7.83 8.58 -8.45
CA HIS A 223 6.75 9.47 -8.02
C HIS A 223 7.21 10.63 -7.14
N ALA A 224 8.29 10.49 -6.35
CA ALA A 224 8.80 11.58 -5.53
C ALA A 224 9.93 12.36 -6.21
N LEU A 225 10.88 11.66 -6.83
CA LEU A 225 12.08 12.29 -7.42
C LEU A 225 11.93 12.61 -8.93
N GLY A 226 10.74 12.38 -9.52
CA GLY A 226 10.50 12.61 -10.95
C GLY A 226 11.44 11.81 -11.88
N GLY A 227 11.78 10.57 -11.48
CA GLY A 227 12.77 9.74 -12.16
C GLY A 227 14.21 10.23 -11.97
N GLY A 228 14.48 11.04 -10.95
CA GLY A 228 15.82 11.52 -10.61
C GLY A 228 16.65 10.50 -9.86
N ASP A 229 17.97 10.78 -9.75
CA ASP A 229 18.90 9.92 -9.04
C ASP A 229 18.88 10.22 -7.53
N PHE A 230 18.99 9.19 -6.72
CA PHE A 230 19.08 9.36 -5.27
C PHE A 230 20.36 10.07 -4.84
N ASN A 231 20.25 10.80 -3.75
CA ASN A 231 21.38 11.35 -3.02
C ASN A 231 22.25 10.22 -2.45
N GLY A 232 23.55 10.28 -2.65
CA GLY A 232 24.50 9.27 -2.15
C GLY A 232 24.57 9.15 -0.61
N ASN A 233 24.00 10.12 0.11
CA ASN A 233 23.93 10.10 1.59
C ASN A 233 22.74 9.30 2.15
N VAL A 234 21.86 8.76 1.31
CA VAL A 234 20.77 7.92 1.75
C VAL A 234 21.32 6.58 2.23
N GLN A 235 21.14 6.30 3.52
CA GLN A 235 21.51 5.00 4.08
C GLN A 235 20.44 3.96 3.73
N GLU A 236 20.86 2.92 3.00
CA GLU A 236 19.98 1.89 2.48
C GLU A 236 19.76 0.75 3.48
N HIS A 237 18.52 0.30 3.60
CA HIS A 237 18.10 -0.80 4.47
C HIS A 237 17.36 -1.87 3.67
N ALA A 238 17.70 -3.14 3.89
CA ALA A 238 17.08 -4.27 3.20
C ALA A 238 15.62 -4.51 3.60
N GLY A 239 15.21 -4.08 4.81
CA GLY A 239 13.85 -4.32 5.33
C GLY A 239 13.12 -3.03 5.73
N ALA A 240 11.80 -3.06 5.63
CA ALA A 240 10.96 -1.95 6.06
C ALA A 240 11.12 -1.69 7.57
N ALA A 241 11.10 -2.74 8.39
CA ALA A 241 11.26 -2.63 9.84
C ALA A 241 12.60 -2.00 10.25
N SER A 242 13.69 -2.24 9.51
CA SER A 242 14.99 -1.65 9.84
C SER A 242 15.03 -0.13 9.60
N VAL A 243 14.29 0.38 8.61
CA VAL A 243 14.11 1.84 8.42
C VAL A 243 13.40 2.43 9.63
N ALA A 244 12.28 1.85 10.06
CA ALA A 244 11.51 2.35 11.20
C ALA A 244 12.33 2.33 12.50
N LEU A 245 13.02 1.22 12.79
CA LEU A 245 13.89 1.10 13.99
C LEU A 245 15.04 2.09 13.99
N THR A 246 15.56 2.47 12.82
CA THR A 246 16.61 3.47 12.74
C THR A 246 16.07 4.87 13.03
N ILE A 247 14.89 5.21 12.48
CA ILE A 247 14.22 6.50 12.74
C ILE A 247 13.81 6.62 14.22
N ASP A 248 13.30 5.53 14.82
CA ASP A 248 12.96 5.44 16.24
C ASP A 248 14.13 5.86 17.17
N ARG A 249 15.36 5.57 16.76
CA ARG A 249 16.59 5.88 17.50
C ARG A 249 17.28 7.17 17.06
N THR A 250 16.78 7.81 16.00
CA THR A 250 17.42 8.96 15.38
C THR A 250 16.41 10.08 15.15
N PRO A 251 16.14 10.92 16.17
CA PRO A 251 15.11 11.98 16.07
C PRO A 251 15.32 12.94 14.90
N ILE A 252 16.57 13.19 14.49
CA ILE A 252 16.92 14.05 13.35
C ILE A 252 16.85 13.32 12.00
N GLY A 253 16.43 12.05 11.99
CA GLY A 253 16.30 11.24 10.79
C GLY A 253 14.98 11.44 10.09
N ILE A 254 15.02 11.26 8.78
CA ILE A 254 13.85 11.06 7.91
C ILE A 254 14.12 9.88 6.98
N GLY A 255 13.13 9.05 6.76
CA GLY A 255 13.29 7.90 5.87
C GLY A 255 12.03 7.58 5.10
N TYR A 256 12.16 6.75 4.06
CA TYR A 256 11.02 6.23 3.31
C TYR A 256 10.97 4.71 3.33
N SER A 257 9.76 4.18 3.33
CA SER A 257 9.48 2.74 3.23
C SER A 257 8.04 2.51 2.76
N GLY A 258 7.68 1.26 2.50
CA GLY A 258 6.27 0.90 2.28
C GLY A 258 5.39 1.32 3.46
N LEU A 259 4.14 1.59 3.19
CA LEU A 259 3.15 1.94 4.20
C LEU A 259 2.85 0.71 5.09
N GLY A 260 2.53 0.95 6.36
CA GLY A 260 2.24 -0.14 7.31
C GLY A 260 3.31 -0.35 8.37
N LEU A 261 4.34 0.51 8.41
CA LEU A 261 5.30 0.52 9.52
C LEU A 261 4.75 1.33 10.68
N HIS A 262 4.56 0.66 11.80
CA HIS A 262 4.12 1.29 13.04
C HIS A 262 5.08 0.94 14.16
N THR A 263 5.71 1.96 14.72
CA THR A 263 6.33 1.90 16.06
C THR A 263 5.78 3.07 16.84
N SER A 264 5.76 2.98 18.15
CA SER A 264 5.26 4.03 19.04
C SER A 264 6.01 5.38 18.92
N ASN A 265 7.19 5.36 18.31
CA ASN A 265 8.05 6.54 18.19
C ASN A 265 8.25 7.02 16.74
N VAL A 266 7.58 6.43 15.78
CA VAL A 266 7.70 6.80 14.36
C VAL A 266 6.33 7.19 13.81
N ARG A 267 6.26 8.31 13.12
CA ARG A 267 5.05 8.77 12.46
C ARG A 267 5.26 9.03 10.98
N ALA A 268 4.23 8.83 10.18
CA ALA A 268 4.22 9.20 8.78
C ALA A 268 4.14 10.72 8.61
N VAL A 269 4.76 11.22 7.54
CA VAL A 269 4.75 12.64 7.16
C VAL A 269 3.71 12.86 6.07
N PRO A 270 2.76 13.79 6.25
CA PRO A 270 1.82 14.17 5.21
C PRO A 270 2.54 14.79 4.00
N ILE A 271 2.07 14.48 2.78
CA ILE A 271 2.67 14.94 1.54
C ILE A 271 1.69 15.80 0.73
N ALA A 272 2.14 16.94 0.24
CA ALA A 272 1.44 17.74 -0.74
C ALA A 272 2.12 17.61 -2.12
N VAL A 273 1.33 17.62 -3.18
CA VAL A 273 1.87 17.53 -4.57
C VAL A 273 2.78 18.73 -4.88
N ARG A 274 2.42 19.92 -4.38
CA ARG A 274 3.18 21.17 -4.53
C ARG A 274 2.78 22.18 -3.45
N ALA A 275 3.55 23.24 -3.32
CA ALA A 275 3.23 24.34 -2.41
C ALA A 275 1.82 24.90 -2.66
N GLY A 276 1.09 25.18 -1.58
CA GLY A 276 -0.29 25.68 -1.60
C GLY A 276 -1.37 24.59 -1.77
N MET A 277 -0.98 23.33 -2.00
CA MET A 277 -1.92 22.20 -1.99
C MET A 277 -2.03 21.59 -0.59
N PRO A 278 -3.15 20.91 -0.26
CA PRO A 278 -3.31 20.26 1.03
C PRO A 278 -2.27 19.17 1.26
N PHE A 279 -1.80 19.06 2.48
CA PHE A 279 -1.01 17.93 2.94
C PHE A 279 -1.92 16.72 3.17
N VAL A 280 -1.60 15.61 2.52
CA VAL A 280 -2.36 14.35 2.59
C VAL A 280 -1.55 13.35 3.39
N LEU A 281 -2.13 12.84 4.49
CA LEU A 281 -1.52 11.75 5.26
C LEU A 281 -1.74 10.42 4.53
N PRO A 282 -0.75 9.53 4.48
CA PRO A 282 -0.93 8.19 3.92
C PRO A 282 -1.79 7.33 4.87
N THR A 283 -3.08 7.29 4.62
CA THR A 283 -4.03 6.40 5.29
C THR A 283 -4.60 5.39 4.29
N PRO A 284 -5.22 4.30 4.74
CA PRO A 284 -5.90 3.37 3.84
C PRO A 284 -6.87 4.07 2.90
N GLU A 285 -7.63 5.04 3.41
CA GLU A 285 -8.63 5.79 2.65
C GLU A 285 -7.97 6.65 1.58
N THR A 286 -6.96 7.46 1.94
CA THR A 286 -6.28 8.37 1.00
C THR A 286 -5.43 7.63 -0.04
N VAL A 287 -5.00 6.42 0.27
CA VAL A 287 -4.34 5.54 -0.69
C VAL A 287 -5.37 4.90 -1.63
N ALA A 288 -6.48 4.36 -1.10
CA ALA A 288 -7.52 3.70 -1.88
C ALA A 288 -8.30 4.69 -2.79
N ASP A 289 -8.60 5.90 -2.32
CA ASP A 289 -9.25 6.96 -3.10
C ASP A 289 -8.28 7.72 -4.03
N GLN A 290 -7.00 7.36 -3.96
CA GLN A 290 -5.93 7.88 -4.80
C GLN A 290 -5.59 9.37 -4.58
N THR A 291 -5.93 9.95 -3.43
CA THR A 291 -5.56 11.33 -3.08
C THR A 291 -4.12 11.44 -2.56
N TYR A 292 -3.56 10.36 -1.97
CA TYR A 292 -2.16 10.35 -1.51
C TYR A 292 -1.17 10.31 -2.69
N PRO A 293 -0.18 11.22 -2.75
CA PRO A 293 0.67 11.38 -3.95
C PRO A 293 1.66 10.23 -4.21
N LEU A 294 2.20 9.59 -3.15
CA LEU A 294 3.23 8.55 -3.29
C LEU A 294 2.62 7.15 -3.27
N ARG A 295 1.69 6.91 -4.17
CA ARG A 295 1.04 5.63 -4.39
C ARG A 295 1.30 5.09 -5.78
N GLN A 296 1.17 3.79 -5.92
CA GLN A 296 1.29 3.07 -7.19
C GLN A 296 0.16 2.07 -7.33
N VAL A 297 -0.59 2.16 -8.41
CA VAL A 297 -1.65 1.20 -8.71
C VAL A 297 -1.03 -0.05 -9.33
N LEU A 298 -1.41 -1.20 -8.82
CA LEU A 298 -1.01 -2.50 -9.33
C LEU A 298 -2.03 -2.98 -10.34
N HIS A 299 -1.58 -3.38 -11.51
CA HIS A 299 -2.43 -3.72 -12.65
C HIS A 299 -2.30 -5.18 -13.03
N LEU A 300 -3.44 -5.78 -13.39
CA LEU A 300 -3.52 -7.02 -14.13
C LEU A 300 -3.96 -6.71 -15.55
N TYR A 301 -3.11 -6.98 -16.52
CA TYR A 301 -3.42 -6.89 -17.94
C TYR A 301 -3.87 -8.24 -18.46
N ILE A 302 -4.92 -8.22 -19.26
CA ILE A 302 -5.58 -9.43 -19.76
C ILE A 302 -5.59 -9.38 -21.28
N ASP A 303 -5.02 -10.39 -21.92
CA ASP A 303 -5.13 -10.62 -23.36
C ASP A 303 -6.53 -11.19 -23.68
N LYS A 304 -7.55 -10.33 -23.68
CA LYS A 304 -8.95 -10.70 -23.90
C LYS A 304 -9.42 -10.17 -25.24
N LEU A 305 -9.80 -11.09 -26.13
CA LEU A 305 -10.42 -10.72 -27.40
C LEU A 305 -11.74 -9.96 -27.16
N PRO A 306 -11.98 -8.82 -27.83
CA PRO A 306 -13.21 -8.05 -27.69
C PRO A 306 -14.47 -8.92 -27.95
N ARG A 307 -15.51 -8.68 -27.15
CA ARG A 307 -16.80 -9.39 -27.26
C ARG A 307 -16.75 -10.91 -26.99
N THR A 308 -15.66 -11.42 -26.44
CA THR A 308 -15.59 -12.80 -25.94
C THR A 308 -15.69 -12.82 -24.41
N SER A 309 -16.19 -13.92 -23.86
CA SER A 309 -16.17 -14.18 -22.44
C SER A 309 -14.78 -14.58 -22.01
N LEU A 310 -14.41 -14.22 -20.75
CA LEU A 310 -13.24 -14.79 -20.09
C LEU A 310 -13.46 -16.29 -19.84
N PRO A 311 -12.39 -17.10 -19.83
CA PRO A 311 -12.48 -18.48 -19.34
C PRO A 311 -13.02 -18.52 -17.89
N ASP A 312 -13.86 -19.52 -17.58
CA ASP A 312 -14.54 -19.58 -16.28
C ASP A 312 -13.58 -19.55 -15.09
N ALA A 313 -12.43 -20.23 -15.15
CA ALA A 313 -11.45 -20.21 -14.09
C ALA A 313 -10.82 -18.81 -13.87
N VAL A 314 -10.69 -18.03 -14.93
CA VAL A 314 -10.20 -16.65 -14.84
C VAL A 314 -11.28 -15.74 -14.27
N LYS A 315 -12.54 -15.92 -14.67
CA LYS A 315 -13.68 -15.20 -14.06
C LYS A 315 -13.75 -15.46 -12.57
N GLU A 316 -13.66 -16.72 -12.16
CA GLU A 316 -13.68 -17.10 -10.75
C GLU A 316 -12.48 -16.51 -9.97
N PHE A 317 -11.28 -16.51 -10.57
CA PHE A 317 -10.11 -15.88 -9.95
C PHE A 317 -10.28 -14.36 -9.78
N LEU A 318 -10.84 -13.68 -10.78
CA LEU A 318 -11.13 -12.24 -10.71
C LEU A 318 -12.27 -11.95 -9.71
N ALA A 319 -13.29 -12.81 -9.63
CA ALA A 319 -14.35 -12.70 -8.63
C ALA A 319 -13.78 -12.82 -7.21
N PHE A 320 -12.90 -13.80 -6.99
CA PHE A 320 -12.19 -13.95 -5.73
C PHE A 320 -11.33 -12.74 -5.43
N LEU A 321 -10.53 -12.27 -6.38
CA LEU A 321 -9.64 -11.11 -6.22
C LEU A 321 -10.40 -9.85 -5.78
N LEU A 322 -11.61 -9.65 -6.32
CA LEU A 322 -12.47 -8.48 -6.05
C LEU A 322 -13.46 -8.71 -4.89
N SER A 323 -13.33 -9.80 -4.17
CA SER A 323 -14.18 -10.17 -3.02
C SER A 323 -13.56 -9.76 -1.69
N HIS A 324 -14.34 -9.93 -0.62
CA HIS A 324 -13.86 -9.76 0.76
C HIS A 324 -12.60 -10.61 1.07
N GLU A 325 -12.54 -11.85 0.59
CA GLU A 325 -11.40 -12.76 0.82
C GLU A 325 -10.15 -12.31 0.03
N GLY A 326 -10.33 -11.83 -1.18
CA GLY A 326 -9.26 -11.25 -1.98
C GLY A 326 -8.69 -9.99 -1.34
N GLU A 327 -9.56 -9.09 -0.87
CA GLU A 327 -9.16 -7.90 -0.11
C GLU A 327 -8.38 -8.27 1.16
N ALA A 328 -8.86 -9.26 1.92
CA ALA A 328 -8.16 -9.75 3.10
C ALA A 328 -6.75 -10.29 2.76
N THR A 329 -6.59 -10.90 1.59
CA THR A 329 -5.29 -11.39 1.13
C THR A 329 -4.37 -10.23 0.74
N ILE A 330 -4.88 -9.21 0.06
CA ILE A 330 -4.13 -7.99 -0.31
C ILE A 330 -3.60 -7.29 0.96
N LEU A 331 -4.45 -7.12 1.98
CA LEU A 331 -4.07 -6.50 3.25
C LEU A 331 -3.00 -7.31 3.99
N LYS A 332 -3.09 -8.65 3.99
CA LYS A 332 -2.09 -9.54 4.64
C LYS A 332 -0.68 -9.43 4.05
N VAL A 333 -0.56 -9.03 2.79
CA VAL A 333 0.74 -8.80 2.15
C VAL A 333 1.22 -7.35 2.27
N GLY A 334 0.47 -6.49 2.99
CA GLY A 334 0.84 -5.10 3.25
C GLY A 334 0.50 -4.14 2.12
N LEU A 335 -0.37 -4.53 1.20
CA LEU A 335 -0.90 -3.69 0.13
C LEU A 335 -2.31 -3.19 0.49
N PHE A 336 -2.78 -2.21 -0.27
CA PHE A 336 -4.10 -1.61 -0.07
C PHE A 336 -5.07 -2.09 -1.14
N PRO A 337 -6.28 -2.52 -0.75
CA PRO A 337 -7.31 -2.85 -1.73
C PRO A 337 -7.81 -1.59 -2.44
N LEU A 338 -8.48 -1.81 -3.55
CA LEU A 338 -9.24 -0.74 -4.22
C LEU A 338 -10.43 -0.32 -3.34
N SER A 339 -10.95 0.91 -3.57
CA SER A 339 -12.21 1.26 -2.93
C SER A 339 -13.33 0.29 -3.38
N PRO A 340 -14.32 -0.01 -2.51
CA PRO A 340 -15.42 -0.93 -2.86
C PRO A 340 -16.14 -0.55 -4.16
N THR A 341 -16.37 0.75 -4.38
CA THR A 341 -16.98 1.24 -5.62
C THR A 341 -16.12 0.93 -6.85
N GLN A 342 -14.80 1.04 -6.74
CA GLN A 342 -13.90 0.67 -7.84
C GLN A 342 -13.91 -0.85 -8.09
N ALA A 343 -13.95 -1.67 -7.05
CA ALA A 343 -14.05 -3.11 -7.17
C ALA A 343 -15.36 -3.53 -7.86
N GLU A 344 -16.49 -2.95 -7.46
CA GLU A 344 -17.81 -3.19 -8.09
C GLU A 344 -17.84 -2.79 -9.57
N LEU A 345 -17.35 -1.58 -9.91
CA LEU A 345 -17.28 -1.13 -11.30
C LEU A 345 -16.41 -2.05 -12.17
N ARG A 346 -15.35 -2.61 -11.61
CA ARG A 346 -14.47 -3.56 -12.31
C ARG A 346 -15.14 -4.90 -12.52
N ALA A 347 -15.83 -5.42 -11.51
CA ALA A 347 -16.58 -6.65 -11.63
C ALA A 347 -17.64 -6.55 -12.74
N MET A 348 -18.36 -5.45 -12.80
CA MET A 348 -19.33 -5.17 -13.88
C MET A 348 -18.66 -5.11 -15.26
N ALA A 349 -17.54 -4.40 -15.40
CA ALA A 349 -16.83 -4.26 -16.66
C ALA A 349 -16.25 -5.58 -17.19
N LEU A 350 -15.97 -6.52 -16.30
CA LEU A 350 -15.42 -7.83 -16.60
C LEU A 350 -16.50 -8.93 -16.76
N ASP A 351 -17.77 -8.59 -16.53
CA ASP A 351 -18.88 -9.57 -16.46
C ASP A 351 -18.57 -10.67 -15.43
N VAL A 352 -18.07 -10.25 -14.27
CA VAL A 352 -17.70 -11.11 -13.14
C VAL A 352 -18.72 -10.93 -12.03
N SER A 353 -19.31 -12.02 -11.55
CA SER A 353 -20.28 -11.99 -10.45
C SER A 353 -19.53 -11.89 -9.11
N THR A 354 -19.70 -10.78 -8.40
CA THR A 354 -19.19 -10.58 -7.03
C THR A 354 -20.19 -10.94 -5.94
N GLY A 355 -21.29 -11.64 -6.28
CA GLY A 355 -22.32 -12.02 -5.30
C GLY A 355 -23.24 -10.89 -4.84
N HIS A 356 -23.03 -9.67 -5.28
CA HIS A 356 -23.92 -8.55 -4.98
C HIS A 356 -24.95 -8.36 -6.11
N ALA A 357 -26.22 -8.38 -5.76
CA ALA A 357 -27.24 -7.85 -6.65
C ALA A 357 -27.00 -6.33 -6.80
N PRO A 358 -26.95 -5.77 -8.02
CA PRO A 358 -26.75 -4.34 -8.19
C PRO A 358 -27.83 -3.57 -7.42
N SER A 359 -27.43 -2.60 -6.59
CA SER A 359 -28.38 -1.70 -5.96
C SER A 359 -29.11 -0.95 -7.06
N ARG A 360 -30.44 -1.09 -7.15
CA ARG A 360 -31.30 -0.50 -8.18
C ARG A 360 -31.44 1.02 -8.14
N ASN A 361 -30.68 1.71 -7.32
CA ASN A 361 -30.70 3.17 -7.27
C ASN A 361 -29.37 3.74 -7.74
N PRO A 362 -29.34 4.44 -8.89
CA PRO A 362 -28.22 5.30 -9.24
C PRO A 362 -28.10 6.41 -8.19
N PRO A 363 -26.90 6.86 -7.83
CA PRO A 363 -26.74 8.00 -6.94
C PRO A 363 -27.43 9.22 -7.57
N ASN A 364 -28.36 9.85 -6.85
CA ASN A 364 -28.90 11.15 -7.20
C ASN A 364 -27.75 12.15 -7.26
N VAL A 365 -27.37 12.55 -8.45
CA VAL A 365 -26.52 13.71 -8.69
C VAL A 365 -27.42 14.94 -8.49
N GLN A 366 -27.27 15.60 -7.35
CA GLN A 366 -27.67 16.99 -7.15
C GLN A 366 -26.43 17.87 -7.24
#